data_ce1f5cdb0140edb7da7129c8afdb9d89
#
_entry.id   ce1f5cdb0140edb7da7129c8afdb9d89
#
_cell.length_a   1.000
_cell.length_b   1.000
_cell.length_c   1.000
_cell.angle_alpha   90.00
_cell.angle_beta   90.00
_cell.angle_gamma   90.00
#
_symmetry.space_group_name_H-M   'P 1'
#
loop_
_entity.id
_entity.type
_entity.pdbx_description
1 polymer ?
#
loop_
_entity_poly.entity_id
_entity_poly.type
_entity_poly.pdbx_seq_one_letter_code
_entity_poly.pdbx_strand_id
1 'polypeptide(L)'
;MRDFKYPKSFPNKEEESFLKMLLSSKDDFPKLWQQWKGQVVIDSLDKATTKLIPFLYLRLKELNIEDDEIKRIKGVYKHTWYKNLLVLDAARNVISLFNKEDIPAILLKGVPLLGNVYEDTGARSVGDADILIDPKHVEKAVAIIKANGWKYKYQSLFDLNRNLDPLSNEYNREITFINNKNVSIDLHWRLFMFLFEENKEHPMSYGEIFKHSIDFDLRGVKCKSPCNEDMIIHMIVHGAEQAFERTLRWVLDAVCTIRTEPIDWKFLIERIKKFDVAVELNVAFSYLLKKYSIFVPESFIKELSELTLEKDKIKKYYKTANNIELILFGKLSHFWRSYWLYERKGNFFTSWYYFIDYACKMMGITDKRKIPAFIIEKYKKRINFFLNN
;
A
#
# COMPACT_ATOMS: atom_id res chain seq x y z
N MET A 1 24.50 0.48 11.82
CA MET A 1 23.43 1.21 11.09
C MET A 1 23.66 2.72 11.17
N ARG A 2 23.39 3.45 10.10
CA ARG A 2 23.35 4.93 10.13
C ARG A 2 22.17 5.40 10.97
N ASP A 3 22.34 6.54 11.66
CA ASP A 3 21.22 7.19 12.33
C ASP A 3 20.43 7.98 11.29
N PHE A 4 19.31 7.41 10.86
CA PHE A 4 18.43 8.01 9.85
C PHE A 4 17.40 8.93 10.53
N LYS A 5 17.16 10.09 9.92
CA LYS A 5 15.99 10.89 10.27
C LYS A 5 14.77 10.28 9.58
N TYR A 6 13.80 9.79 10.35
CA TYR A 6 12.63 9.14 9.77
C TYR A 6 11.71 10.14 9.08
N PRO A 7 11.20 9.80 7.88
CA PRO A 7 10.24 10.62 7.15
C PRO A 7 8.94 10.87 7.90
N LYS A 8 8.20 11.89 7.51
CA LYS A 8 6.86 12.20 8.08
C LYS A 8 5.82 11.11 7.84
N SER A 9 6.04 10.20 6.88
CA SER A 9 5.22 9.02 6.64
C SER A 9 5.36 7.94 7.71
N PHE A 10 6.43 8.00 8.52
CA PHE A 10 6.65 7.09 9.64
C PHE A 10 5.77 7.48 10.84
N PRO A 11 5.51 6.53 11.77
CA PRO A 11 4.72 6.79 12.95
C PRO A 11 5.26 7.97 13.78
N ASN A 12 4.36 8.81 14.28
CA ASN A 12 4.70 9.83 15.27
C ASN A 12 4.84 9.21 16.68
N LYS A 13 5.14 10.00 17.70
CA LYS A 13 5.36 9.50 19.07
C LYS A 13 4.16 8.77 19.68
N GLU A 14 2.95 9.24 19.43
CA GLU A 14 1.71 8.64 19.94
C GLU A 14 1.42 7.31 19.23
N GLU A 15 1.55 7.31 17.91
CA GLU A 15 1.43 6.12 17.06
C GLU A 15 2.51 5.07 17.38
N GLU A 16 3.76 5.50 17.64
CA GLU A 16 4.82 4.60 18.12
C GLU A 16 4.50 3.97 19.47
N SER A 17 3.91 4.74 20.40
CA SER A 17 3.49 4.21 21.70
C SER A 17 2.44 3.11 21.53
N PHE A 18 1.47 3.35 20.67
CA PHE A 18 0.43 2.37 20.33
C PHE A 18 1.00 1.10 19.69
N LEU A 19 1.84 1.26 18.67
CA LEU A 19 2.49 0.12 18.01
C LEU A 19 3.41 -0.66 18.96
N LYS A 20 4.17 0.01 19.82
CA LYS A 20 4.98 -0.65 20.85
C LYS A 20 4.14 -1.49 21.80
N MET A 21 3.00 -0.96 22.22
CA MET A 21 2.06 -1.71 23.04
C MET A 21 1.55 -2.96 22.30
N LEU A 22 1.06 -2.80 21.05
CA LEU A 22 0.53 -3.91 20.25
C LEU A 22 1.56 -5.02 20.02
N LEU A 23 2.83 -4.65 19.83
CA LEU A 23 3.93 -5.54 19.45
C LEU A 23 4.80 -5.98 20.65
N SER A 24 4.44 -5.57 21.88
CA SER A 24 5.15 -5.92 23.10
C SER A 24 4.99 -7.40 23.47
N SER A 25 5.81 -7.86 24.41
CA SER A 25 5.68 -9.18 25.04
C SER A 25 4.33 -9.33 25.73
N LYS A 26 3.97 -10.58 26.08
CA LYS A 26 2.74 -10.84 26.85
C LYS A 26 2.82 -10.21 28.25
N ASP A 27 4.01 -10.17 28.82
CA ASP A 27 4.25 -9.66 30.18
C ASP A 27 4.17 -8.12 30.23
N ASP A 28 4.66 -7.44 29.20
CA ASP A 28 4.67 -5.97 29.14
C ASP A 28 3.33 -5.36 28.71
N PHE A 29 2.55 -6.10 27.91
CA PHE A 29 1.33 -5.59 27.30
C PHE A 29 0.32 -5.03 28.32
N PRO A 30 -0.01 -5.69 29.45
CA PRO A 30 -1.01 -5.18 30.40
C PRO A 30 -0.66 -3.80 30.95
N LYS A 31 0.63 -3.59 31.28
CA LYS A 31 1.14 -2.30 31.76
C LYS A 31 1.04 -1.22 30.69
N LEU A 32 1.48 -1.53 29.47
CA LEU A 32 1.45 -0.61 28.32
C LEU A 32 0.02 -0.27 27.92
N TRP A 33 -0.91 -1.23 27.99
CA TRP A 33 -2.33 -1.02 27.76
C TRP A 33 -2.92 0.03 28.71
N GLN A 34 -2.70 -0.10 30.02
CA GLN A 34 -3.20 0.86 31.00
C GLN A 34 -2.61 2.26 30.78
N GLN A 35 -1.31 2.35 30.47
CA GLN A 35 -0.66 3.62 30.18
C GLN A 35 -1.24 4.29 28.92
N TRP A 36 -1.38 3.54 27.82
CA TRP A 36 -1.91 4.07 26.57
C TRP A 36 -3.39 4.47 26.70
N LYS A 37 -4.21 3.60 27.26
CA LYS A 37 -5.63 3.84 27.50
C LYS A 37 -5.88 5.12 28.31
N GLY A 38 -5.06 5.41 29.31
CA GLY A 38 -5.19 6.63 30.13
C GLY A 38 -4.88 7.94 29.39
N GLN A 39 -4.35 7.87 28.17
CA GLN A 39 -3.93 9.03 27.38
C GLN A 39 -4.82 9.28 26.15
N VAL A 40 -5.74 8.37 25.82
CA VAL A 40 -6.50 8.42 24.59
C VAL A 40 -8.00 8.23 24.82
N VAL A 41 -8.81 8.80 23.94
CA VAL A 41 -10.23 8.50 23.78
C VAL A 41 -10.41 7.68 22.53
N ILE A 42 -10.86 6.42 22.65
CA ILE A 42 -10.92 5.47 21.53
C ILE A 42 -11.75 5.99 20.34
N ASP A 43 -12.84 6.71 20.62
CA ASP A 43 -13.70 7.28 19.57
C ASP A 43 -13.05 8.44 18.80
N SER A 44 -12.01 9.07 19.36
CA SER A 44 -11.31 10.18 18.73
C SER A 44 -10.03 9.77 17.98
N LEU A 45 -9.76 8.46 17.90
CA LEU A 45 -8.59 7.95 17.22
C LEU A 45 -8.64 8.27 15.71
N ASP A 46 -7.51 8.65 15.18
CA ASP A 46 -7.36 8.87 13.74
C ASP A 46 -7.58 7.57 12.94
N LYS A 47 -7.81 7.74 11.62
CA LYS A 47 -8.11 6.63 10.71
C LYS A 47 -6.99 5.59 10.65
N ALA A 48 -5.71 5.98 10.79
CA ALA A 48 -4.58 5.07 10.71
C ALA A 48 -4.53 4.18 11.96
N THR A 49 -4.68 4.76 13.13
CA THR A 49 -4.72 4.07 14.43
C THR A 49 -5.96 3.17 14.53
N THR A 50 -7.13 3.66 14.11
CA THR A 50 -8.39 2.87 14.13
C THR A 50 -8.28 1.57 13.32
N LYS A 51 -7.52 1.55 12.23
CA LYS A 51 -7.28 0.34 11.42
C LYS A 51 -6.50 -0.76 12.17
N LEU A 52 -5.86 -0.45 13.30
CA LEU A 52 -5.13 -1.41 14.14
C LEU A 52 -5.93 -1.88 15.38
N ILE A 53 -7.06 -1.27 15.68
CA ILE A 53 -7.94 -1.65 16.81
C ILE A 53 -8.36 -3.13 16.75
N PRO A 54 -8.63 -3.73 15.58
CA PRO A 54 -8.93 -5.16 15.52
C PRO A 54 -7.82 -6.05 16.08
N PHE A 55 -6.57 -5.72 15.81
CA PHE A 55 -5.42 -6.44 16.38
C PHE A 55 -5.32 -6.23 17.90
N LEU A 56 -5.58 -5.01 18.39
CA LEU A 56 -5.68 -4.73 19.83
C LEU A 56 -6.71 -5.64 20.51
N TYR A 57 -7.90 -5.81 19.90
CA TYR A 57 -8.93 -6.72 20.45
C TYR A 57 -8.38 -8.14 20.64
N LEU A 58 -7.67 -8.66 19.66
CA LEU A 58 -7.12 -10.01 19.74
C LEU A 58 -6.03 -10.12 20.84
N ARG A 59 -5.20 -9.09 21.00
CA ARG A 59 -4.22 -9.05 22.08
C ARG A 59 -4.88 -9.03 23.46
N LEU A 60 -5.92 -8.22 23.66
CA LEU A 60 -6.69 -8.17 24.89
C LEU A 60 -7.37 -9.52 25.19
N LYS A 61 -7.95 -10.13 24.16
CA LYS A 61 -8.60 -11.46 24.27
C LYS A 61 -7.60 -12.56 24.59
N GLU A 62 -6.44 -12.60 23.91
CA GLU A 62 -5.37 -13.57 24.14
C GLU A 62 -4.89 -13.56 25.60
N LEU A 63 -4.81 -12.38 26.20
CA LEU A 63 -4.31 -12.18 27.55
C LEU A 63 -5.42 -12.16 28.63
N ASN A 64 -6.67 -12.43 28.24
CA ASN A 64 -7.85 -12.41 29.12
C ASN A 64 -7.96 -11.10 29.94
N ILE A 65 -7.61 -9.97 29.33
CA ILE A 65 -7.71 -8.66 29.99
C ILE A 65 -9.17 -8.22 29.95
N GLU A 66 -9.75 -7.99 31.13
CA GLU A 66 -11.07 -7.39 31.28
C GLU A 66 -10.95 -5.86 31.35
N ASP A 67 -11.78 -5.15 30.59
CA ASP A 67 -11.74 -3.70 30.51
C ASP A 67 -13.08 -3.18 29.96
N ASP A 68 -13.52 -1.99 30.41
CA ASP A 68 -14.77 -1.38 30.00
C ASP A 68 -14.80 -1.05 28.49
N GLU A 69 -13.65 -0.74 27.90
CA GLU A 69 -13.51 -0.44 26.48
C GLU A 69 -13.60 -1.68 25.57
N ILE A 70 -13.52 -2.90 26.13
CA ILE A 70 -13.55 -4.14 25.33
C ILE A 70 -14.80 -4.24 24.45
N LYS A 71 -15.96 -3.82 24.94
CA LYS A 71 -17.21 -3.91 24.16
C LYS A 71 -17.11 -3.06 22.88
N ARG A 72 -16.54 -1.87 22.99
CA ARG A 72 -16.33 -0.92 21.89
C ARG A 72 -15.27 -1.46 20.90
N ILE A 73 -14.12 -1.85 21.41
CA ILE A 73 -13.01 -2.45 20.65
C ILE A 73 -13.48 -3.70 19.89
N LYS A 74 -14.27 -4.57 20.56
CA LYS A 74 -14.89 -5.76 19.94
C LYS A 74 -15.87 -5.40 18.83
N GLY A 75 -16.58 -4.26 18.95
CA GLY A 75 -17.45 -3.76 17.89
C GLY A 75 -16.66 -3.45 16.60
N VAL A 76 -15.53 -2.76 16.73
CA VAL A 76 -14.61 -2.45 15.61
C VAL A 76 -14.04 -3.74 15.01
N TYR A 77 -13.61 -4.68 15.84
CA TYR A 77 -13.13 -5.98 15.38
C TYR A 77 -14.20 -6.74 14.59
N LYS A 78 -15.43 -6.88 15.12
CA LYS A 78 -16.52 -7.59 14.43
C LYS A 78 -16.85 -6.94 13.08
N HIS A 79 -16.88 -5.61 13.03
CA HIS A 79 -17.11 -4.87 11.79
C HIS A 79 -15.99 -5.17 10.77
N THR A 80 -14.72 -5.14 11.20
CA THR A 80 -13.58 -5.46 10.36
C THR A 80 -13.63 -6.89 9.87
N TRP A 81 -13.89 -7.85 10.75
CA TRP A 81 -14.03 -9.26 10.40
C TRP A 81 -15.10 -9.47 9.31
N TYR A 82 -16.28 -8.87 9.49
CA TYR A 82 -17.35 -8.95 8.50
C TYR A 82 -16.95 -8.32 7.15
N LYS A 83 -16.33 -7.14 7.18
CA LYS A 83 -15.83 -6.49 5.96
C LYS A 83 -14.78 -7.32 5.23
N ASN A 84 -13.85 -7.90 5.97
CA ASN A 84 -12.84 -8.78 5.40
C ASN A 84 -13.45 -10.01 4.73
N LEU A 85 -14.49 -10.62 5.34
CA LEU A 85 -15.20 -11.74 4.70
C LEU A 85 -15.79 -11.36 3.34
N LEU A 86 -16.37 -10.17 3.23
CA LEU A 86 -16.91 -9.68 1.96
C LEU A 86 -15.81 -9.49 0.91
N VAL A 87 -14.64 -8.96 1.32
CA VAL A 87 -13.49 -8.77 0.42
C VAL A 87 -12.91 -10.11 -0.02
N LEU A 88 -12.75 -11.07 0.91
CA LEU A 88 -12.25 -12.42 0.59
C LEU A 88 -13.20 -13.17 -0.35
N ASP A 89 -14.52 -13.07 -0.16
CA ASP A 89 -15.52 -13.66 -1.06
C ASP A 89 -15.46 -13.03 -2.45
N ALA A 90 -15.35 -11.72 -2.51
CA ALA A 90 -15.21 -10.97 -3.76
C ALA A 90 -13.94 -11.37 -4.53
N ALA A 91 -12.80 -11.41 -3.85
CA ALA A 91 -11.53 -11.86 -4.44
C ALA A 91 -11.62 -13.30 -4.94
N ARG A 92 -12.15 -14.20 -4.10
CA ARG A 92 -12.35 -15.62 -4.44
C ARG A 92 -13.19 -15.79 -5.72
N ASN A 93 -14.28 -15.04 -5.85
CA ASN A 93 -15.15 -15.11 -7.01
C ASN A 93 -14.42 -14.65 -8.28
N VAL A 94 -13.67 -13.52 -8.23
CA VAL A 94 -12.91 -13.03 -9.38
C VAL A 94 -11.78 -13.97 -9.77
N ILE A 95 -11.03 -14.50 -8.79
CA ILE A 95 -9.96 -15.47 -9.05
C ILE A 95 -10.55 -16.75 -9.67
N SER A 96 -11.70 -17.22 -9.19
CA SER A 96 -12.38 -18.38 -9.78
C SER A 96 -12.78 -18.16 -11.26
N LEU A 97 -13.19 -16.93 -11.62
CA LEU A 97 -13.46 -16.57 -13.02
C LEU A 97 -12.17 -16.55 -13.85
N PHE A 98 -11.09 -16.01 -13.31
CA PHE A 98 -9.80 -15.98 -13.97
C PHE A 98 -9.23 -17.39 -14.20
N ASN A 99 -9.36 -18.28 -13.21
CA ASN A 99 -8.92 -19.68 -13.35
C ASN A 99 -9.67 -20.44 -14.46
N LYS A 100 -10.96 -20.17 -14.67
CA LYS A 100 -11.75 -20.77 -15.76
C LYS A 100 -11.30 -20.32 -17.14
N GLU A 101 -10.63 -19.20 -17.21
CA GLU A 101 -10.21 -18.55 -18.44
C GLU A 101 -8.68 -18.54 -18.62
N ASP A 102 -7.98 -19.36 -17.83
CA ASP A 102 -6.53 -19.52 -17.84
C ASP A 102 -5.77 -18.17 -17.67
N ILE A 103 -6.28 -17.30 -16.80
CA ILE A 103 -5.62 -16.04 -16.43
C ILE A 103 -4.93 -16.23 -15.06
N PRO A 104 -3.59 -16.43 -15.02
CA PRO A 104 -2.88 -16.55 -13.77
C PRO A 104 -2.91 -15.23 -13.00
N ALA A 105 -3.25 -15.28 -11.72
CA ALA A 105 -3.38 -14.10 -10.87
C ALA A 105 -2.59 -14.26 -9.57
N ILE A 106 -2.03 -13.13 -9.10
CA ILE A 106 -1.31 -13.01 -7.84
C ILE A 106 -2.11 -12.08 -6.93
N LEU A 107 -2.48 -12.56 -5.76
CA LEU A 107 -3.08 -11.71 -4.72
C LEU A 107 -1.98 -10.90 -4.03
N LEU A 108 -2.21 -9.62 -3.86
CA LEU A 108 -1.24 -8.71 -3.26
C LEU A 108 -1.71 -8.21 -1.88
N LYS A 109 -0.79 -7.61 -1.14
CA LYS A 109 -1.05 -6.83 0.08
C LYS A 109 -1.85 -7.59 1.16
N GLY A 110 -3.07 -7.08 1.49
CA GLY A 110 -3.84 -7.46 2.65
C GLY A 110 -4.40 -8.88 2.64
N VAL A 111 -4.87 -9.36 1.49
CA VAL A 111 -5.54 -10.67 1.39
C VAL A 111 -4.59 -11.84 1.71
N PRO A 112 -3.39 -11.94 1.11
CA PRO A 112 -2.45 -13.00 1.47
C PRO A 112 -2.02 -12.96 2.94
N LEU A 113 -1.85 -11.76 3.51
CA LEU A 113 -1.46 -11.63 4.93
C LEU A 113 -2.51 -12.24 5.89
N LEU A 114 -3.80 -12.15 5.55
CA LEU A 114 -4.86 -12.81 6.33
C LEU A 114 -4.82 -14.34 6.26
N GLY A 115 -4.11 -14.91 5.29
CA GLY A 115 -3.94 -16.36 5.17
C GLY A 115 -2.63 -16.86 5.75
N ASN A 116 -1.56 -16.08 5.60
CA ASN A 116 -0.21 -16.51 5.94
C ASN A 116 0.27 -15.98 7.30
N VAL A 117 0.05 -14.70 7.59
CA VAL A 117 0.63 -14.02 8.76
C VAL A 117 -0.36 -13.89 9.92
N TYR A 118 -1.62 -13.67 9.60
CA TYR A 118 -2.68 -13.50 10.60
C TYR A 118 -3.62 -14.70 10.59
N GLU A 119 -3.66 -15.45 11.71
CA GLU A 119 -4.56 -16.61 11.86
C GLU A 119 -6.05 -16.23 11.88
N ASP A 120 -6.34 -15.03 12.39
CA ASP A 120 -7.70 -14.52 12.52
C ASP A 120 -8.05 -13.54 11.41
N THR A 121 -9.12 -13.83 10.66
CA THR A 121 -9.61 -13.00 9.54
C THR A 121 -9.93 -11.57 9.96
N GLY A 122 -10.25 -11.31 11.22
CA GLY A 122 -10.55 -9.98 11.74
C GLY A 122 -9.33 -9.20 12.25
N ALA A 123 -8.15 -9.83 12.33
CA ALA A 123 -6.94 -9.24 12.93
C ALA A 123 -6.48 -7.95 12.24
N ARG A 124 -6.60 -7.92 10.93
CA ARG A 124 -6.08 -6.86 10.05
C ARG A 124 -7.17 -6.34 9.12
N SER A 125 -7.40 -5.02 9.14
CA SER A 125 -8.36 -4.40 8.21
C SER A 125 -7.87 -4.50 6.76
N VAL A 126 -8.70 -5.07 5.88
CA VAL A 126 -8.53 -5.12 4.42
C VAL A 126 -9.65 -4.30 3.79
N GLY A 127 -9.31 -3.30 2.99
CA GLY A 127 -10.31 -2.41 2.38
C GLY A 127 -10.80 -2.89 1.02
N ASP A 128 -9.92 -3.58 0.31
CA ASP A 128 -10.05 -4.04 -1.07
C ASP A 128 -9.20 -5.28 -1.29
N ALA A 129 -9.39 -5.94 -2.43
CA ALA A 129 -8.51 -7.02 -2.85
C ALA A 129 -7.67 -6.53 -4.04
N ASP A 130 -6.36 -6.53 -3.87
CA ASP A 130 -5.42 -6.19 -4.93
C ASP A 130 -5.04 -7.47 -5.70
N ILE A 131 -5.31 -7.50 -7.00
CA ILE A 131 -5.07 -8.66 -7.88
C ILE A 131 -4.14 -8.25 -9.00
N LEU A 132 -2.96 -8.85 -9.08
CA LEU A 132 -1.98 -8.61 -10.12
C LEU A 132 -2.08 -9.69 -11.20
N ILE A 133 -2.16 -9.27 -12.47
CA ILE A 133 -2.17 -10.12 -13.64
C ILE A 133 -1.13 -9.70 -14.66
N ASP A 134 -0.81 -10.59 -15.59
CA ASP A 134 0.03 -10.28 -16.74
C ASP A 134 -0.65 -9.18 -17.61
N PRO A 135 0.08 -8.12 -18.02
CA PRO A 135 -0.45 -7.07 -18.88
C PRO A 135 -1.18 -7.56 -20.13
N LYS A 136 -0.73 -8.68 -20.71
CA LYS A 136 -1.36 -9.30 -21.90
C LYS A 136 -2.80 -9.79 -21.69
N HIS A 137 -3.20 -10.00 -20.41
CA HIS A 137 -4.53 -10.49 -20.06
C HIS A 137 -5.50 -9.38 -19.60
N VAL A 138 -5.06 -8.12 -19.54
CA VAL A 138 -5.84 -7.03 -18.92
C VAL A 138 -7.18 -6.82 -19.60
N GLU A 139 -7.22 -6.74 -20.93
CA GLU A 139 -8.48 -6.54 -21.68
C GLU A 139 -9.47 -7.67 -21.43
N LYS A 140 -8.99 -8.92 -21.51
CA LYS A 140 -9.81 -10.12 -21.24
C LYS A 140 -10.32 -10.12 -19.80
N ALA A 141 -9.46 -9.83 -18.82
CA ALA A 141 -9.82 -9.78 -17.41
C ALA A 141 -10.87 -8.69 -17.10
N VAL A 142 -10.71 -7.50 -17.67
CA VAL A 142 -11.69 -6.41 -17.56
C VAL A 142 -13.05 -6.80 -18.14
N ALA A 143 -13.07 -7.44 -19.30
CA ALA A 143 -14.30 -7.92 -19.93
C ALA A 143 -15.03 -8.94 -19.04
N ILE A 144 -14.28 -9.91 -18.47
CA ILE A 144 -14.82 -10.93 -17.56
C ILE A 144 -15.41 -10.28 -16.29
N ILE A 145 -14.67 -9.37 -15.66
CA ILE A 145 -15.11 -8.67 -14.44
C ILE A 145 -16.42 -7.91 -14.71
N LYS A 146 -16.48 -7.15 -15.82
CA LYS A 146 -17.68 -6.39 -16.20
C LYS A 146 -18.87 -7.29 -16.51
N ALA A 147 -18.68 -8.38 -17.25
CA ALA A 147 -19.72 -9.36 -17.58
C ALA A 147 -20.33 -10.01 -16.32
N ASN A 148 -19.58 -10.04 -15.20
CA ASN A 148 -20.03 -10.56 -13.92
C ASN A 148 -20.57 -9.48 -12.95
N GLY A 149 -21.05 -8.36 -13.50
CA GLY A 149 -21.81 -7.35 -12.76
C GLY A 149 -20.97 -6.33 -11.99
N TRP A 150 -19.64 -6.33 -12.16
CA TRP A 150 -18.77 -5.32 -11.59
C TRP A 150 -18.77 -4.05 -12.46
N LYS A 151 -18.62 -2.90 -11.79
CA LYS A 151 -18.56 -1.58 -12.44
C LYS A 151 -17.24 -0.91 -12.09
N TYR A 152 -16.76 -0.04 -12.97
CA TYR A 152 -15.64 0.84 -12.64
C TYR A 152 -16.00 1.70 -11.43
N LYS A 153 -15.11 1.76 -10.44
CA LYS A 153 -15.23 2.68 -9.33
C LYS A 153 -14.55 3.99 -9.70
N TYR A 154 -15.32 4.93 -10.20
CA TYR A 154 -14.81 6.26 -10.51
C TYR A 154 -14.54 7.05 -9.23
N GLN A 155 -13.30 7.55 -9.09
CA GLN A 155 -12.88 8.28 -7.89
C GLN A 155 -13.23 9.78 -7.95
N SER A 156 -13.72 10.28 -9.09
CA SER A 156 -14.06 11.70 -9.25
C SER A 156 -15.18 11.93 -10.25
N LEU A 157 -15.88 13.09 -10.14
CA LEU A 157 -16.85 13.56 -11.12
C LEU A 157 -16.24 13.72 -12.53
N PHE A 158 -14.93 13.89 -12.63
CA PHE A 158 -14.19 13.92 -13.89
C PHE A 158 -14.14 12.57 -14.58
N ASP A 159 -14.08 11.49 -13.81
CA ASP A 159 -14.12 10.14 -14.37
C ASP A 159 -15.51 9.81 -14.92
N LEU A 160 -16.58 10.40 -14.32
CA LEU A 160 -17.97 10.23 -14.75
C LEU A 160 -18.29 10.95 -16.09
N ASN A 161 -17.61 12.06 -16.37
CA ASN A 161 -17.81 12.83 -17.61
C ASN A 161 -16.99 12.31 -18.80
N ARG A 162 -16.32 11.18 -18.65
CA ARG A 162 -15.49 10.57 -19.67
C ARG A 162 -16.07 9.24 -20.10
N ASN A 163 -16.46 9.18 -21.34
CA ASN A 163 -16.59 7.93 -22.08
C ASN A 163 -15.22 7.31 -22.44
N LEU A 164 -14.17 7.63 -21.65
CA LEU A 164 -12.84 7.07 -21.86
C LEU A 164 -12.74 5.74 -21.13
N ASP A 165 -12.45 4.71 -21.90
CA ASP A 165 -12.08 3.42 -21.33
C ASP A 165 -10.80 3.61 -20.49
N PRO A 166 -10.80 3.23 -19.19
CA PRO A 166 -9.58 3.28 -18.36
C PRO A 166 -8.39 2.55 -18.99
N LEU A 167 -8.62 1.59 -19.89
CA LEU A 167 -7.58 0.88 -20.63
C LEU A 167 -6.91 1.75 -21.71
N SER A 168 -7.56 2.79 -22.18
CA SER A 168 -6.99 3.69 -23.20
C SER A 168 -5.84 4.56 -22.68
N ASN A 169 -5.61 4.59 -21.37
CA ASN A 169 -4.53 5.34 -20.77
C ASN A 169 -3.35 4.41 -20.45
N GLU A 170 -2.30 4.48 -21.28
CA GLU A 170 -1.05 3.71 -21.14
C GLU A 170 -0.33 3.86 -19.79
N TYR A 171 -0.63 4.96 -19.06
CA TYR A 171 -0.06 5.26 -17.73
C TYR A 171 -0.83 4.61 -16.57
N ASN A 172 -1.99 4.02 -16.83
CA ASN A 172 -2.70 3.32 -15.78
C ASN A 172 -1.95 2.02 -15.43
N ARG A 173 -1.87 1.75 -14.15
CA ARG A 173 -1.28 0.53 -13.57
C ARG A 173 -2.33 -0.40 -13.00
N GLU A 174 -3.51 0.15 -12.73
CA GLU A 174 -4.59 -0.52 -12.03
C GLU A 174 -5.94 0.07 -12.42
N ILE A 175 -6.97 -0.73 -12.27
CA ILE A 175 -8.36 -0.30 -12.36
C ILE A 175 -9.10 -0.80 -11.12
N THR A 176 -9.77 0.12 -10.42
CA THR A 176 -10.65 -0.25 -9.31
C THR A 176 -12.04 -0.59 -9.83
N PHE A 177 -12.54 -1.75 -9.43
CA PHE A 177 -13.92 -2.17 -9.64
C PHE A 177 -14.68 -2.19 -8.33
N ILE A 178 -16.00 -2.04 -8.43
CA ILE A 178 -16.92 -2.14 -7.30
C ILE A 178 -18.12 -3.02 -7.67
N ASN A 179 -18.53 -3.89 -6.76
CA ASN A 179 -19.72 -4.72 -6.95
C ASN A 179 -20.97 -4.11 -6.29
N ASN A 180 -22.10 -4.78 -6.41
CA ASN A 180 -23.37 -4.37 -5.84
C ASN A 180 -23.43 -4.37 -4.28
N LYS A 181 -22.45 -5.02 -3.62
CA LYS A 181 -22.28 -5.02 -2.15
C LYS A 181 -21.31 -3.93 -1.67
N ASN A 182 -20.93 -2.99 -2.54
CA ASN A 182 -19.94 -1.95 -2.25
C ASN A 182 -18.55 -2.49 -1.85
N VAL A 183 -18.18 -3.68 -2.33
CA VAL A 183 -16.84 -4.23 -2.17
C VAL A 183 -16.01 -3.86 -3.38
N SER A 184 -14.78 -3.43 -3.13
CA SER A 184 -13.84 -3.04 -4.20
C SER A 184 -12.78 -4.11 -4.44
N ILE A 185 -12.37 -4.23 -5.70
CA ILE A 185 -11.14 -4.91 -6.10
C ILE A 185 -10.30 -3.97 -6.95
N ASP A 186 -8.99 -4.05 -6.80
CA ASP A 186 -8.04 -3.32 -7.62
C ASP A 186 -7.32 -4.32 -8.53
N LEU A 187 -7.61 -4.25 -9.82
CA LEU A 187 -6.95 -5.07 -10.83
C LEU A 187 -5.69 -4.36 -11.27
N HIS A 188 -4.54 -4.91 -10.90
CA HIS A 188 -3.22 -4.41 -11.23
C HIS A 188 -2.60 -5.17 -12.40
N TRP A 189 -1.81 -4.49 -13.22
CA TRP A 189 -0.88 -5.09 -14.18
C TRP A 189 0.53 -4.52 -14.06
N ARG A 190 0.72 -3.59 -13.09
CA ARG A 190 2.00 -3.04 -12.65
C ARG A 190 1.94 -2.77 -11.15
N LEU A 191 3.02 -3.08 -10.43
CA LEU A 191 3.05 -2.94 -8.96
C LEU A 191 3.20 -1.51 -8.48
N PHE A 192 4.03 -0.71 -9.15
CA PHE A 192 4.33 0.66 -8.74
C PHE A 192 4.14 1.67 -9.86
N MET A 193 3.70 2.88 -9.49
CA MET A 193 3.43 3.96 -10.42
C MET A 193 4.72 4.64 -10.95
N PHE A 194 5.84 4.48 -10.25
CA PHE A 194 7.06 5.27 -10.46
C PHE A 194 8.09 4.64 -11.39
N LEU A 195 7.76 3.53 -12.03
CA LEU A 195 8.73 2.68 -12.67
C LEU A 195 8.44 2.57 -14.18
N PHE A 196 8.37 3.74 -14.84
CA PHE A 196 8.31 3.81 -16.30
C PHE A 196 9.71 4.06 -16.87
N GLU A 197 10.38 3.02 -17.36
CA GLU A 197 11.33 3.16 -18.46
C GLU A 197 10.63 2.63 -19.72
N GLU A 198 10.43 3.49 -20.70
CA GLU A 198 10.01 3.07 -22.05
C GLU A 198 11.01 2.00 -22.53
N ASN A 199 10.51 0.79 -22.85
CA ASN A 199 11.24 -0.31 -23.48
C ASN A 199 12.12 -1.23 -22.60
N LYS A 200 12.06 -1.18 -21.26
CA LYS A 200 12.67 -2.22 -20.42
C LYS A 200 11.63 -2.85 -19.51
N GLU A 201 11.64 -4.18 -19.48
CA GLU A 201 10.88 -4.92 -18.48
C GLU A 201 11.37 -4.50 -17.09
N HIS A 202 10.47 -3.84 -16.34
CA HIS A 202 10.84 -3.35 -15.01
C HIS A 202 11.19 -4.53 -14.10
N PRO A 203 12.23 -4.41 -13.25
CA PRO A 203 12.63 -5.47 -12.33
C PRO A 203 11.48 -6.02 -11.45
N MET A 204 10.46 -5.21 -11.16
CA MET A 204 9.24 -5.62 -10.45
C MET A 204 8.06 -5.86 -11.39
N SER A 205 8.31 -6.35 -12.60
CA SER A 205 7.27 -6.77 -13.53
C SER A 205 6.44 -7.94 -12.99
N TYR A 206 5.26 -8.13 -13.57
CA TYR A 206 4.44 -9.33 -13.28
C TYR A 206 5.27 -10.61 -13.39
N GLY A 207 6.00 -10.79 -14.51
CA GLY A 207 6.80 -11.99 -14.77
C GLY A 207 7.82 -12.27 -13.68
N GLU A 208 8.49 -11.25 -13.19
CA GLU A 208 9.47 -11.38 -12.12
C GLU A 208 8.85 -11.73 -10.75
N ILE A 209 7.72 -11.15 -10.41
CA ILE A 209 6.99 -11.50 -9.19
C ILE A 209 6.37 -12.90 -9.32
N PHE A 210 5.80 -13.23 -10.48
CA PHE A 210 5.19 -14.53 -10.74
C PHE A 210 6.19 -15.67 -10.63
N LYS A 211 7.41 -15.48 -11.13
CA LYS A 211 8.50 -16.48 -11.08
C LYS A 211 8.81 -16.96 -9.66
N HIS A 212 8.71 -16.05 -8.68
CA HIS A 212 9.03 -16.33 -7.28
C HIS A 212 7.79 -16.39 -6.38
N SER A 213 6.58 -16.33 -6.99
CA SER A 213 5.33 -16.43 -6.25
C SER A 213 5.12 -17.83 -5.71
N ILE A 214 4.46 -17.91 -4.57
CA ILE A 214 4.08 -19.16 -3.90
C ILE A 214 2.60 -19.49 -4.14
N ASP A 215 2.26 -20.77 -4.04
CA ASP A 215 0.87 -21.19 -4.12
C ASP A 215 0.09 -20.69 -2.90
N PHE A 216 -1.10 -20.20 -3.16
CA PHE A 216 -2.00 -19.68 -2.14
C PHE A 216 -3.41 -20.24 -2.33
N ASP A 217 -3.99 -20.75 -1.25
CA ASP A 217 -5.39 -21.21 -1.25
C ASP A 217 -6.30 -20.12 -0.68
N LEU A 218 -7.10 -19.51 -1.56
CA LEU A 218 -8.12 -18.57 -1.15
C LEU A 218 -9.45 -19.27 -0.92
N ARG A 219 -9.59 -19.93 0.23
CA ARG A 219 -10.82 -20.63 0.62
C ARG A 219 -11.31 -21.65 -0.43
N GLY A 220 -10.41 -22.52 -0.85
CA GLY A 220 -10.67 -23.57 -1.84
C GLY A 220 -10.50 -23.13 -3.29
N VAL A 221 -10.06 -21.90 -3.55
CA VAL A 221 -9.70 -21.43 -4.89
C VAL A 221 -8.20 -21.18 -4.96
N LYS A 222 -7.51 -21.94 -5.80
CA LYS A 222 -6.07 -21.84 -5.98
C LYS A 222 -5.69 -20.55 -6.72
N CYS A 223 -4.68 -19.85 -6.24
CA CYS A 223 -4.05 -18.70 -6.85
C CYS A 223 -2.60 -18.59 -6.38
N LYS A 224 -1.97 -17.45 -6.59
CA LYS A 224 -0.61 -17.16 -6.15
C LYS A 224 -0.60 -15.99 -5.17
N SER A 225 0.44 -15.95 -4.32
CA SER A 225 0.83 -14.76 -3.57
C SER A 225 2.33 -14.49 -3.78
N PRO A 226 2.82 -13.25 -3.57
CA PRO A 226 4.27 -13.03 -3.55
C PRO A 226 4.93 -13.89 -2.46
N CYS A 227 6.19 -14.25 -2.64
CA CYS A 227 7.00 -14.82 -1.55
C CYS A 227 7.14 -13.81 -0.40
N ASN A 228 7.58 -14.27 0.77
CA ASN A 228 7.67 -13.42 1.97
C ASN A 228 8.61 -12.23 1.77
N GLU A 229 9.71 -12.41 1.03
CA GLU A 229 10.68 -11.36 0.71
C GLU A 229 10.08 -10.26 -0.16
N ASP A 230 9.38 -10.63 -1.22
CA ASP A 230 8.70 -9.68 -2.10
C ASP A 230 7.54 -8.99 -1.37
N MET A 231 6.86 -9.71 -0.47
CA MET A 231 5.82 -9.15 0.39
C MET A 231 6.38 -8.10 1.34
N ILE A 232 7.52 -8.35 1.99
CA ILE A 232 8.21 -7.40 2.86
C ILE A 232 8.61 -6.15 2.08
N ILE A 233 9.22 -6.32 0.90
CA ILE A 233 9.58 -5.19 0.05
C ILE A 233 8.35 -4.36 -0.32
N HIS A 234 7.30 -5.03 -0.80
CA HIS A 234 6.08 -4.35 -1.23
C HIS A 234 5.40 -3.58 -0.08
N MET A 235 5.23 -4.20 1.10
CA MET A 235 4.57 -3.53 2.23
C MET A 235 5.39 -2.35 2.76
N ILE A 236 6.72 -2.43 2.78
CA ILE A 236 7.60 -1.35 3.22
C ILE A 236 7.60 -0.21 2.20
N VAL A 237 7.88 -0.50 0.94
CA VAL A 237 7.96 0.53 -0.11
C VAL A 237 6.61 1.22 -0.27
N HIS A 238 5.52 0.46 -0.38
CA HIS A 238 4.18 1.02 -0.50
C HIS A 238 3.73 1.76 0.76
N GLY A 239 4.03 1.23 1.95
CA GLY A 239 3.57 1.80 3.22
C GLY A 239 4.36 3.02 3.68
N ALA A 240 5.70 3.00 3.50
CA ALA A 240 6.59 4.07 3.95
C ALA A 240 6.63 5.26 2.99
N GLU A 241 6.30 5.07 1.70
CA GLU A 241 6.28 6.15 0.71
C GLU A 241 5.00 6.99 0.69
N GLN A 242 3.89 6.49 1.27
CA GLN A 242 2.60 7.18 1.23
C GLN A 242 2.54 8.37 2.19
N ALA A 243 3.16 9.48 1.80
CA ALA A 243 3.07 10.75 2.55
C ALA A 243 1.63 11.33 2.60
N PHE A 244 0.72 10.90 1.71
CA PHE A 244 -0.63 11.46 1.60
C PHE A 244 -1.66 10.80 2.51
N GLU A 245 -1.54 9.52 2.76
CA GLU A 245 -2.41 8.78 3.66
C GLU A 245 -1.51 7.87 4.50
N ARG A 246 -1.01 8.43 5.62
CA ARG A 246 -0.19 7.65 6.55
C ARG A 246 -0.91 6.36 6.90
N THR A 247 -0.18 5.27 6.84
CA THR A 247 -0.67 3.97 7.28
C THR A 247 0.30 3.37 8.29
N LEU A 248 -0.20 2.98 9.43
CA LEU A 248 0.59 2.31 10.46
C LEU A 248 0.69 0.80 10.19
N ARG A 249 -0.16 0.29 9.30
CA ARG A 249 -0.27 -1.15 9.02
C ARG A 249 1.02 -1.76 8.53
N TRP A 250 1.82 -1.02 7.74
CA TRP A 250 3.08 -1.56 7.23
C TRP A 250 4.05 -1.96 8.35
N VAL A 251 4.06 -1.21 9.46
CA VAL A 251 4.91 -1.54 10.62
C VAL A 251 4.43 -2.82 11.27
N LEU A 252 3.12 -2.92 11.56
CA LEU A 252 2.54 -4.11 12.16
C LEU A 252 2.73 -5.33 11.25
N ASP A 253 2.39 -5.19 9.96
CA ASP A 253 2.51 -6.24 8.95
C ASP A 253 3.96 -6.74 8.83
N ALA A 254 4.94 -5.82 8.71
CA ALA A 254 6.35 -6.18 8.59
C ALA A 254 6.88 -6.88 9.83
N VAL A 255 6.58 -6.37 11.03
CA VAL A 255 7.02 -6.99 12.29
C VAL A 255 6.38 -8.37 12.47
N CYS A 256 5.08 -8.51 12.21
CA CYS A 256 4.40 -9.80 12.28
C CYS A 256 5.01 -10.78 11.27
N THR A 257 5.16 -10.40 10.01
CA THR A 257 5.76 -11.26 8.97
C THR A 257 7.17 -11.73 9.37
N ILE A 258 8.04 -10.82 9.83
CA ILE A 258 9.41 -11.18 10.25
C ILE A 258 9.42 -12.13 11.45
N ARG A 259 8.41 -12.06 12.33
CA ARG A 259 8.31 -12.92 13.52
C ARG A 259 7.71 -14.29 13.25
N THR A 260 6.83 -14.41 12.27
CA THR A 260 6.02 -15.63 12.05
C THR A 260 6.44 -16.42 10.81
N GLU A 261 6.97 -15.74 9.79
CA GLU A 261 7.29 -16.36 8.51
C GLU A 261 8.80 -16.61 8.34
N PRO A 262 9.19 -17.70 7.68
CA PRO A 262 10.58 -17.91 7.30
C PRO A 262 11.00 -16.90 6.26
N ILE A 263 12.14 -16.22 6.48
CA ILE A 263 12.71 -15.23 5.56
C ILE A 263 14.07 -15.72 5.09
N ASP A 264 14.22 -15.85 3.79
CA ASP A 264 15.54 -15.99 3.16
C ASP A 264 16.19 -14.61 3.01
N TRP A 265 17.00 -14.26 4.01
CA TRP A 265 17.66 -12.95 4.09
C TRP A 265 18.64 -12.70 2.95
N LYS A 266 19.26 -13.76 2.41
CA LYS A 266 20.14 -13.65 1.24
C LYS A 266 19.33 -13.34 0.00
N PHE A 267 18.24 -14.06 -0.21
CA PHE A 267 17.33 -13.78 -1.32
C PHE A 267 16.69 -12.39 -1.20
N LEU A 268 16.30 -11.96 0.01
CA LEU A 268 15.79 -10.62 0.24
C LEU A 268 16.78 -9.52 -0.20
N ILE A 269 18.09 -9.68 0.09
CA ILE A 269 19.13 -8.75 -0.40
C ILE A 269 19.23 -8.75 -1.92
N GLU A 270 19.17 -9.91 -2.56
CA GLU A 270 19.18 -10.02 -4.02
C GLU A 270 17.98 -9.28 -4.64
N ARG A 271 16.79 -9.44 -4.04
CA ARG A 271 15.58 -8.74 -4.47
C ARG A 271 15.68 -7.22 -4.27
N ILE A 272 16.19 -6.77 -3.12
CA ILE A 272 16.42 -5.35 -2.83
C ILE A 272 17.36 -4.70 -3.85
N LYS A 273 18.46 -5.39 -4.21
CA LYS A 273 19.39 -4.93 -5.26
C LYS A 273 18.70 -4.84 -6.61
N LYS A 274 17.99 -5.91 -6.98
CA LYS A 274 17.31 -6.00 -8.27
C LYS A 274 16.25 -4.92 -8.43
N PHE A 275 15.51 -4.59 -7.36
CA PHE A 275 14.44 -3.60 -7.39
C PHE A 275 14.91 -2.16 -7.13
N ASP A 276 16.19 -1.97 -6.84
CA ASP A 276 16.83 -0.67 -6.52
C ASP A 276 16.10 0.10 -5.38
N VAL A 277 15.69 -0.63 -4.33
CA VAL A 277 14.93 -0.09 -3.17
C VAL A 277 15.75 -0.15 -1.86
N ALA A 278 17.08 -0.14 -1.98
CA ALA A 278 17.96 -0.30 -0.83
C ALA A 278 17.83 0.81 0.22
N VAL A 279 17.61 2.06 -0.21
CA VAL A 279 17.48 3.20 0.72
C VAL A 279 16.20 3.08 1.53
N GLU A 280 15.08 2.79 0.88
CA GLU A 280 13.77 2.61 1.49
C GLU A 280 13.82 1.51 2.56
N LEU A 281 14.36 0.36 2.18
CA LEU A 281 14.46 -0.80 3.08
C LEU A 281 15.43 -0.53 4.24
N ASN A 282 16.58 0.12 4.00
CA ASN A 282 17.53 0.41 5.07
C ASN A 282 16.95 1.39 6.11
N VAL A 283 16.25 2.44 5.67
CA VAL A 283 15.56 3.38 6.57
C VAL A 283 14.49 2.65 7.39
N ALA A 284 13.68 1.79 6.72
CA ALA A 284 12.62 1.03 7.39
C ALA A 284 13.18 0.00 8.38
N PHE A 285 14.16 -0.82 7.99
CA PHE A 285 14.78 -1.78 8.89
C PHE A 285 15.51 -1.11 10.06
N SER A 286 16.17 0.04 9.83
CA SER A 286 16.76 0.84 10.90
C SER A 286 15.70 1.28 11.92
N TYR A 287 14.53 1.68 11.46
CA TYR A 287 13.39 2.04 12.31
C TYR A 287 12.86 0.82 13.07
N LEU A 288 12.58 -0.27 12.39
CA LEU A 288 11.99 -1.47 12.98
C LEU A 288 12.90 -2.08 14.05
N LEU A 289 14.20 -2.19 13.79
CA LEU A 289 15.19 -2.72 14.74
C LEU A 289 15.36 -1.83 15.97
N LYS A 290 15.30 -0.50 15.80
CA LYS A 290 15.43 0.46 16.91
C LYS A 290 14.19 0.48 17.81
N LYS A 291 13.02 0.15 17.27
CA LYS A 291 11.73 0.37 17.95
C LYS A 291 11.05 -0.92 18.41
N TYR A 292 11.30 -2.03 17.74
CA TYR A 292 10.59 -3.29 17.97
C TYR A 292 11.59 -4.45 18.08
N SER A 293 11.27 -5.44 18.93
CA SER A 293 12.08 -6.65 19.07
C SER A 293 11.82 -7.59 17.87
N ILE A 294 12.65 -7.45 16.85
CA ILE A 294 12.69 -8.35 15.70
C ILE A 294 14.10 -8.93 15.55
N PHE A 295 14.16 -10.17 15.06
CA PHE A 295 15.43 -10.79 14.72
C PHE A 295 15.75 -10.54 13.25
N VAL A 296 16.91 -9.95 12.99
CA VAL A 296 17.45 -9.75 11.65
C VAL A 296 18.95 -10.08 11.70
N PRO A 297 19.48 -10.95 10.82
CA PRO A 297 20.90 -11.32 10.83
C PRO A 297 21.81 -10.10 10.64
N GLU A 298 22.92 -10.06 11.39
CA GLU A 298 23.90 -8.97 11.27
C GLU A 298 24.51 -8.87 9.87
N SER A 299 24.69 -10.01 9.19
CA SER A 299 25.17 -10.06 7.80
C SER A 299 24.24 -9.31 6.84
N PHE A 300 22.91 -9.50 6.99
CA PHE A 300 21.91 -8.76 6.20
C PHE A 300 21.98 -7.26 6.47
N ILE A 301 22.05 -6.87 7.76
CA ILE A 301 22.14 -5.46 8.15
C ILE A 301 23.38 -4.78 7.57
N LYS A 302 24.53 -5.48 7.62
CA LYS A 302 25.80 -4.99 7.07
C LYS A 302 25.67 -4.78 5.57
N GLU A 303 25.24 -5.80 4.83
CA GLU A 303 25.12 -5.75 3.37
C GLU A 303 24.12 -4.68 2.92
N LEU A 304 22.96 -4.58 3.57
CA LEU A 304 21.97 -3.53 3.28
C LEU A 304 22.52 -2.12 3.52
N SER A 305 23.36 -1.95 4.56
CA SER A 305 24.01 -0.68 4.84
C SER A 305 25.05 -0.30 3.79
N GLU A 306 25.78 -1.28 3.26
CA GLU A 306 26.76 -1.09 2.19
C GLU A 306 26.10 -0.67 0.88
N LEU A 307 24.91 -1.22 0.55
CA LEU A 307 24.13 -0.84 -0.64
C LEU A 307 23.64 0.62 -0.62
N THR A 308 23.63 1.26 0.54
CA THR A 308 23.09 2.63 0.70
C THR A 308 24.15 3.69 0.89
N LEU A 309 25.36 3.51 0.35
CA LEU A 309 26.45 4.46 0.47
C LEU A 309 26.28 5.71 -0.41
N GLU A 310 25.49 5.64 -1.47
CA GLU A 310 25.29 6.73 -2.42
C GLU A 310 24.46 7.89 -1.82
N LYS A 311 25.15 9.00 -1.53
CA LYS A 311 24.53 10.20 -0.92
C LYS A 311 23.38 10.76 -1.76
N ASP A 312 23.47 10.69 -3.08
CA ASP A 312 22.46 11.24 -3.98
C ASP A 312 21.14 10.45 -3.95
N LYS A 313 21.21 9.12 -3.87
CA LYS A 313 20.01 8.28 -3.68
C LYS A 313 19.32 8.58 -2.35
N ILE A 314 20.10 8.72 -1.27
CA ILE A 314 19.57 9.10 0.05
C ILE A 314 18.92 10.48 -0.02
N LYS A 315 19.58 11.47 -0.63
CA LYS A 315 19.03 12.83 -0.78
C LYS A 315 17.73 12.81 -1.61
N LYS A 316 17.70 12.02 -2.69
CA LYS A 316 16.53 11.82 -3.53
C LYS A 316 15.38 11.22 -2.72
N TYR A 317 15.63 10.16 -1.95
CA TYR A 317 14.65 9.54 -1.06
C TYR A 317 14.02 10.55 -0.08
N TYR A 318 14.85 11.29 0.66
CA TYR A 318 14.34 12.27 1.62
C TYR A 318 13.60 13.45 0.98
N LYS A 319 14.04 13.90 -0.18
CA LYS A 319 13.31 14.91 -0.96
C LYS A 319 11.92 14.39 -1.33
N THR A 320 11.80 13.10 -1.60
CA THR A 320 10.54 12.43 -1.92
C THR A 320 9.66 12.26 -0.71
N ALA A 321 10.17 11.62 0.32
CA ALA A 321 9.43 11.20 1.50
C ALA A 321 9.00 12.37 2.40
N ASN A 322 9.71 13.53 2.34
CA ASN A 322 9.40 14.71 3.14
C ASN A 322 8.74 15.85 2.35
N ASN A 323 8.41 15.66 1.09
CA ASN A 323 7.98 16.76 0.24
C ASN A 323 6.58 17.27 0.60
N ILE A 324 6.55 18.34 1.40
CA ILE A 324 5.33 19.04 1.85
C ILE A 324 4.60 19.70 0.67
N GLU A 325 5.31 20.08 -0.40
CA GLU A 325 4.70 20.65 -1.60
C GLU A 325 3.74 19.66 -2.27
N LEU A 326 4.03 18.36 -2.17
CA LEU A 326 3.11 17.29 -2.59
C LEU A 326 1.78 17.32 -1.82
N ILE A 327 1.80 17.72 -0.56
CA ILE A 327 0.59 17.86 0.27
C ILE A 327 -0.23 19.06 -0.17
N LEU A 328 0.43 20.18 -0.52
CA LEU A 328 -0.22 21.43 -0.91
C LEU A 328 -0.75 21.41 -2.36
N PHE A 329 0.05 20.90 -3.29
CA PHE A 329 -0.29 20.90 -4.73
C PHE A 329 -0.88 19.58 -5.25
N GLY A 330 -0.93 18.54 -4.42
CA GLY A 330 -1.62 17.27 -4.69
C GLY A 330 -1.10 16.51 -5.92
N LYS A 331 -2.01 15.93 -6.71
CA LYS A 331 -1.66 15.08 -7.86
C LYS A 331 -0.80 15.80 -8.92
N LEU A 332 -0.91 17.12 -9.06
CA LEU A 332 -0.11 17.88 -10.05
C LEU A 332 1.39 17.90 -9.73
N SER A 333 1.76 18.05 -8.46
CA SER A 333 3.17 18.01 -8.08
C SER A 333 3.76 16.61 -8.19
N HIS A 334 2.91 15.58 -7.96
CA HIS A 334 3.27 14.20 -8.21
C HIS A 334 3.51 13.96 -9.70
N PHE A 335 2.61 14.43 -10.57
CA PHE A 335 2.76 14.32 -12.02
C PHE A 335 3.97 15.11 -12.53
N TRP A 336 4.23 16.32 -11.99
CA TRP A 336 5.44 17.09 -12.31
C TRP A 336 6.71 16.31 -12.01
N ARG A 337 6.74 15.67 -10.85
CA ARG A 337 7.87 14.86 -10.44
C ARG A 337 8.04 13.62 -11.31
N SER A 338 6.96 12.86 -11.58
CA SER A 338 6.98 11.70 -12.46
C SER A 338 7.45 12.09 -13.85
N TYR A 339 6.95 13.21 -14.39
CA TYR A 339 7.41 13.76 -15.65
C TYR A 339 8.92 14.06 -15.66
N TRP A 340 9.42 14.73 -14.62
CA TRP A 340 10.85 15.06 -14.51
C TRP A 340 11.75 13.86 -14.36
N LEU A 341 11.28 12.80 -13.73
CA LEU A 341 12.07 11.61 -13.47
C LEU A 341 12.09 10.65 -14.67
N TYR A 342 10.98 10.58 -15.41
CA TYR A 342 10.75 9.49 -16.35
C TYR A 342 10.47 9.93 -17.79
N GLU A 343 9.92 11.14 -17.99
CA GLU A 343 9.37 11.57 -19.28
C GLU A 343 9.96 12.90 -19.79
N ARG A 344 10.96 13.47 -19.10
CA ARG A 344 11.47 14.80 -19.42
C ARG A 344 11.86 14.92 -20.90
N LYS A 345 11.06 15.68 -21.66
CA LYS A 345 11.31 16.05 -23.05
C LYS A 345 11.62 17.54 -23.16
N GLY A 346 12.59 17.89 -23.99
CA GLY A 346 12.93 19.29 -24.30
C GLY A 346 13.86 19.98 -23.30
N ASN A 347 14.05 21.28 -23.51
CA ASN A 347 14.80 22.16 -22.62
C ASN A 347 13.91 22.68 -21.47
N PHE A 348 14.47 23.45 -20.53
CA PHE A 348 13.73 23.94 -19.35
C PHE A 348 12.42 24.67 -19.71
N PHE A 349 12.38 25.46 -20.80
CA PHE A 349 11.20 26.23 -21.19
C PHE A 349 10.15 25.36 -21.92
N THR A 350 10.57 24.41 -22.74
CA THR A 350 9.66 23.50 -23.44
C THR A 350 9.17 22.35 -22.55
N SER A 351 9.90 22.01 -21.50
CA SER A 351 9.50 20.96 -20.53
C SER A 351 8.15 21.25 -19.90
N TRP A 352 7.77 22.52 -19.67
CA TRP A 352 6.46 22.88 -19.13
C TRP A 352 5.30 22.52 -20.07
N TYR A 353 5.49 22.71 -21.35
CA TYR A 353 4.49 22.34 -22.38
C TYR A 353 4.29 20.81 -22.42
N TYR A 354 5.38 20.05 -22.43
CA TYR A 354 5.31 18.59 -22.41
C TYR A 354 4.77 18.06 -21.08
N PHE A 355 5.08 18.72 -19.97
CA PHE A 355 4.48 18.37 -18.68
C PHE A 355 2.96 18.57 -18.68
N ILE A 356 2.44 19.64 -19.26
CA ILE A 356 1.00 19.85 -19.36
C ILE A 356 0.36 18.70 -20.15
N ASP A 357 0.98 18.29 -21.24
CA ASP A 357 0.53 17.16 -22.03
C ASP A 357 0.54 15.85 -21.25
N TYR A 358 1.64 15.57 -20.59
CA TYR A 358 1.79 14.43 -19.66
C TYR A 358 0.75 14.46 -18.54
N ALA A 359 0.59 15.58 -17.86
CA ALA A 359 -0.40 15.73 -16.79
C ALA A 359 -1.84 15.55 -17.30
N CYS A 360 -2.14 16.04 -18.51
CA CYS A 360 -3.42 15.80 -19.16
C CYS A 360 -3.65 14.30 -19.42
N LYS A 361 -2.65 13.61 -19.95
CA LYS A 361 -2.70 12.15 -20.18
C LYS A 361 -2.91 11.41 -18.87
N MET A 362 -2.12 11.72 -17.84
CA MET A 362 -2.24 11.12 -16.51
C MET A 362 -3.60 11.40 -15.82
N MET A 363 -4.17 12.56 -16.04
CA MET A 363 -5.51 12.92 -15.57
C MET A 363 -6.61 12.50 -16.54
N GLY A 364 -6.23 11.97 -17.74
CA GLY A 364 -7.10 11.63 -18.86
C GLY A 364 -7.87 12.86 -19.39
N ILE A 365 -7.29 14.08 -19.37
CA ILE A 365 -7.88 15.30 -19.90
C ILE A 365 -7.59 15.37 -21.40
N THR A 366 -8.60 15.17 -22.24
CA THR A 366 -8.46 15.27 -23.70
C THR A 366 -8.48 16.71 -24.19
N ASP A 367 -9.10 17.64 -23.46
CA ASP A 367 -9.17 19.07 -23.79
C ASP A 367 -8.41 19.91 -22.77
N LYS A 368 -7.23 20.39 -23.16
CA LYS A 368 -6.34 21.21 -22.31
C LYS A 368 -7.00 22.47 -21.76
N ARG A 369 -8.00 23.02 -22.44
CA ARG A 369 -8.77 24.20 -22.02
C ARG A 369 -9.55 23.99 -20.72
N LYS A 370 -9.79 22.74 -20.35
CA LYS A 370 -10.51 22.37 -19.10
C LYS A 370 -9.60 22.31 -17.87
N ILE A 371 -8.27 22.45 -18.02
CA ILE A 371 -7.30 22.39 -16.90
C ILE A 371 -7.60 23.46 -15.82
N PRO A 372 -7.83 24.77 -16.16
CA PRO A 372 -8.11 25.76 -15.13
C PRO A 372 -9.35 25.44 -14.32
N ALA A 373 -10.45 25.03 -14.97
CA ALA A 373 -11.68 24.62 -14.29
C ALA A 373 -11.45 23.43 -13.36
N PHE A 374 -10.67 22.47 -13.81
CA PHE A 374 -10.28 21.29 -13.00
C PHE A 374 -9.49 21.67 -11.75
N ILE A 375 -8.52 22.55 -11.87
CA ILE A 375 -7.72 23.04 -10.75
C ILE A 375 -8.62 23.75 -9.74
N ILE A 376 -9.47 24.68 -10.21
CA ILE A 376 -10.38 25.47 -9.37
C ILE A 376 -11.36 24.56 -8.61
N GLU A 377 -11.96 23.59 -9.25
CA GLU A 377 -12.90 22.67 -8.61
C GLU A 377 -12.25 21.82 -7.53
N LYS A 378 -11.03 21.37 -7.79
CA LYS A 378 -10.26 20.60 -6.79
C LYS A 378 -9.83 21.45 -5.59
N TYR A 379 -9.44 22.71 -5.81
CA TYR A 379 -9.12 23.62 -4.72
C TYR A 379 -10.35 23.96 -3.88
N LYS A 380 -11.50 24.23 -4.49
CA LYS A 380 -12.75 24.48 -3.77
C LYS A 380 -13.14 23.30 -2.85
N LYS A 381 -13.06 22.06 -3.35
CA LYS A 381 -13.36 20.86 -2.51
C LYS A 381 -12.38 20.71 -1.36
N ARG A 382 -11.10 21.05 -1.56
CA ARG A 382 -10.05 20.96 -0.54
C ARG A 382 -10.17 22.05 0.52
N ILE A 383 -10.47 23.27 0.12
CA ILE A 383 -10.74 24.40 1.04
C ILE A 383 -11.98 24.09 1.87
N ASN A 384 -13.04 23.59 1.27
CA ASN A 384 -14.25 23.20 2.00
C ASN A 384 -14.00 22.03 2.97
N PHE A 385 -13.13 21.11 2.64
CA PHE A 385 -12.71 20.05 3.57
C PHE A 385 -11.92 20.60 4.76
N PHE A 386 -11.01 21.56 4.53
CA PHE A 386 -10.21 22.21 5.60
C PHE A 386 -11.01 23.18 6.45
N LEU A 387 -12.09 23.77 5.93
CA LEU A 387 -12.95 24.69 6.68
C LEU A 387 -14.02 23.95 7.51
N ASN A 388 -14.30 22.68 7.20
CA ASN A 388 -15.34 21.88 7.85
C ASN A 388 -14.79 20.74 8.74
N ASN A 389 -13.48 20.68 8.92
CA ASN A 389 -12.76 19.81 9.86
C ASN A 389 -11.66 20.60 10.59
#